data_e172b8ab9f265776e0ad42df23e9be1a
#
_entry.id   e172b8ab9f265776e0ad42df23e9be1a
#
_cell.length_a   1.000
_cell.length_b   1.000
_cell.length_c   1.000
_cell.angle_alpha   90.00
_cell.angle_beta   90.00
_cell.angle_gamma   90.00
#
_symmetry.space_group_name_H-M   'P 1'
#
loop_
_entity.id
_entity.type
_entity.pdbx_description
1 polymer ?
#
loop_
_entity_poly.entity_id
_entity_poly.type
_entity_poly.pdbx_seq_one_letter_code
_entity_poly.pdbx_strand_id
1 'polypeptide(L)'
;VEAVEAVAERTGGLSVRCQGLVHLYKTFEGHDVVALQGVDLSVEAGERVAFLGPSGSGKSTLLTLFGGIQRPSAGRIFLGDEEISRMSERQLTRVRASRVSTMLQGATRNLLHYATARQNLRFSRAASNDPDRTLGDGELLRRVGLEAIGDHVVSGMSGGERQRLALACSVTSAPQLLLADEPTSQLSHEDRDHMLELIHGLGNDFGTTILVVTHQPEVAATFPRTVTMRGGRVGMEGRAGAEYVVVGAEGVVHLPAHIARDWPQGTLVRIEPEQHDKLLLSRPAEGEVDVP
;
A
#
# COMPACT_ATOMS: atom_id res chain seq x y z
N VAL A 1 -24.96 -14.11 0.22
CA VAL A 1 -23.92 -15.05 -0.26
C VAL A 1 -23.89 -15.04 -1.79
N GLU A 2 -24.98 -15.37 -2.49
CA GLU A 2 -25.03 -15.42 -3.97
C GLU A 2 -24.63 -14.09 -4.66
N ALA A 3 -25.03 -12.93 -4.12
CA ALA A 3 -24.67 -11.63 -4.70
C ALA A 3 -23.16 -11.32 -4.56
N VAL A 4 -22.52 -11.81 -3.52
CA VAL A 4 -21.08 -11.65 -3.26
C VAL A 4 -20.27 -12.58 -4.16
N GLU A 5 -20.70 -13.83 -4.31
CA GLU A 5 -20.07 -14.81 -5.23
C GLU A 5 -20.14 -14.32 -6.69
N ALA A 6 -21.29 -13.80 -7.11
CA ALA A 6 -21.45 -13.24 -8.46
C ALA A 6 -20.58 -12.01 -8.75
N VAL A 7 -20.27 -11.20 -7.73
CA VAL A 7 -19.33 -10.07 -7.85
C VAL A 7 -17.88 -10.56 -7.83
N ALA A 8 -17.56 -11.56 -7.00
CA ALA A 8 -16.21 -12.13 -6.90
C ALA A 8 -15.72 -12.77 -8.21
N GLU A 9 -16.59 -13.51 -8.92
CA GLU A 9 -16.26 -14.09 -10.24
C GLU A 9 -15.91 -13.04 -11.31
N ARG A 10 -16.37 -11.78 -11.13
CA ARG A 10 -16.18 -10.68 -12.10
C ARG A 10 -15.03 -9.74 -11.75
N THR A 11 -14.52 -9.79 -10.52
CA THR A 11 -13.63 -8.73 -10.05
C THR A 11 -12.15 -9.02 -10.25
N GLY A 12 -11.64 -10.16 -10.01
CA GLY A 12 -10.20 -10.44 -10.14
C GLY A 12 -9.28 -9.29 -9.68
N GLY A 13 -8.13 -9.58 -9.18
CA GLY A 13 -7.15 -8.54 -8.79
C GLY A 13 -6.56 -7.78 -9.97
N LEU A 14 -5.93 -6.66 -9.70
CA LEU A 14 -5.19 -5.86 -10.66
C LEU A 14 -3.71 -5.87 -10.29
N SER A 15 -2.84 -6.34 -11.17
CA SER A 15 -1.40 -6.29 -10.93
C SER A 15 -0.89 -4.84 -10.98
N VAL A 16 0.14 -4.56 -10.18
CA VAL A 16 0.80 -3.24 -10.11
C VAL A 16 2.27 -3.42 -10.39
N ARG A 17 2.81 -2.66 -11.34
CA ARG A 17 4.24 -2.68 -11.65
C ARG A 17 4.76 -1.26 -11.83
N CYS A 18 5.92 -0.97 -11.26
CA CYS A 18 6.63 0.28 -11.54
C CYS A 18 8.09 0.01 -11.93
N GLN A 19 8.64 0.91 -12.73
CA GLN A 19 10.00 0.82 -13.26
C GLN A 19 10.69 2.16 -13.16
N GLY A 20 11.83 2.19 -12.44
CA GLY A 20 12.66 3.37 -12.27
C GLY A 20 11.90 4.57 -11.68
N LEU A 21 10.99 4.34 -10.75
CA LEU A 21 10.04 5.34 -10.27
C LEU A 21 10.73 6.40 -9.40
N VAL A 22 10.72 7.65 -9.86
CA VAL A 22 11.26 8.81 -9.14
C VAL A 22 10.14 9.81 -8.91
N HIS A 23 10.09 10.38 -7.70
CA HIS A 23 9.18 11.48 -7.40
C HIS A 23 9.83 12.55 -6.51
N LEU A 24 9.65 13.81 -6.92
CA LEU A 24 10.18 15.01 -6.28
C LEU A 24 9.02 15.89 -5.83
N TYR A 25 9.07 16.36 -4.58
CA TYR A 25 8.20 17.41 -4.10
C TYR A 25 8.97 18.75 -4.07
N LYS A 26 8.31 19.82 -4.48
CA LYS A 26 8.82 21.16 -4.29
C LYS A 26 8.37 21.69 -2.93
N THR A 27 9.31 22.12 -2.11
CA THR A 27 9.00 22.85 -0.86
C THR A 27 8.56 24.28 -1.16
N PHE A 28 7.93 24.94 -0.19
CA PHE A 28 7.57 26.35 -0.28
C PHE A 28 8.79 27.26 -0.49
N GLU A 29 9.96 26.82 -0.04
CA GLU A 29 11.24 27.53 -0.19
C GLU A 29 11.92 27.28 -1.55
N GLY A 30 11.29 26.47 -2.42
CA GLY A 30 11.80 26.16 -3.76
C GLY A 30 12.83 25.02 -3.81
N HIS A 31 13.10 24.34 -2.69
CA HIS A 31 13.98 23.18 -2.68
C HIS A 31 13.23 21.91 -3.12
N ASP A 32 13.92 21.05 -3.87
CA ASP A 32 13.39 19.74 -4.25
C ASP A 32 13.68 18.70 -3.16
N VAL A 33 12.63 18.02 -2.69
CA VAL A 33 12.74 16.88 -1.77
C VAL A 33 12.45 15.59 -2.54
N VAL A 34 13.44 14.71 -2.61
CA VAL A 34 13.32 13.42 -3.28
C VAL A 34 12.54 12.47 -2.39
N ALA A 35 11.31 12.14 -2.78
CA ALA A 35 10.45 11.21 -2.05
C ALA A 35 10.64 9.76 -2.51
N LEU A 36 10.92 9.51 -3.80
CA LEU A 36 11.22 8.19 -4.36
C LEU A 36 12.44 8.27 -5.27
N GLN A 37 13.30 7.26 -5.19
CA GLN A 37 14.64 7.24 -5.81
C GLN A 37 14.84 5.97 -6.66
N GLY A 38 14.17 5.88 -7.82
CA GLY A 38 14.34 4.76 -8.74
C GLY A 38 13.75 3.46 -8.22
N VAL A 39 12.47 3.49 -7.80
CA VAL A 39 11.79 2.29 -7.28
C VAL A 39 11.36 1.39 -8.42
N ASP A 40 11.77 0.12 -8.34
CA ASP A 40 11.30 -0.99 -9.15
C ASP A 40 10.52 -1.95 -8.26
N LEU A 41 9.28 -2.28 -8.65
CA LEU A 41 8.41 -3.17 -7.90
C LEU A 41 7.38 -3.83 -8.81
N SER A 42 7.08 -5.09 -8.54
CA SER A 42 5.95 -5.82 -9.12
C SER A 42 5.09 -6.44 -8.03
N VAL A 43 3.78 -6.28 -8.14
CA VAL A 43 2.77 -6.90 -7.30
C VAL A 43 1.81 -7.62 -8.22
N GLU A 44 1.60 -8.90 -7.98
CA GLU A 44 0.71 -9.72 -8.79
C GLU A 44 -0.77 -9.46 -8.47
N ALA A 45 -1.64 -9.80 -9.42
CA ALA A 45 -3.08 -9.69 -9.24
C ALA A 45 -3.56 -10.56 -8.05
N GLY A 46 -4.36 -9.98 -7.15
CA GLY A 46 -4.85 -10.65 -5.94
C GLY A 46 -3.82 -10.73 -4.79
N GLU A 47 -2.60 -10.24 -4.99
CA GLU A 47 -1.58 -10.23 -3.94
C GLU A 47 -1.91 -9.20 -2.84
N ARG A 48 -1.57 -9.53 -1.59
CA ARG A 48 -1.72 -8.66 -0.43
C ARG A 48 -0.35 -8.29 0.11
N VAL A 49 -0.01 -7.01 0.05
CA VAL A 49 1.32 -6.50 0.37
C VAL A 49 1.25 -5.38 1.38
N ALA A 50 2.07 -5.46 2.43
CA ALA A 50 2.28 -4.36 3.36
C ALA A 50 3.60 -3.63 3.05
N PHE A 51 3.53 -2.30 2.94
CA PHE A 51 4.69 -1.43 2.85
C PHE A 51 5.05 -0.93 4.25
N LEU A 52 6.20 -1.36 4.77
CA LEU A 52 6.71 -1.02 6.08
C LEU A 52 7.87 -0.01 5.97
N GLY A 53 7.97 0.90 6.92
CA GLY A 53 9.11 1.82 7.00
C GLY A 53 8.80 3.06 7.83
N PRO A 54 9.83 3.85 8.21
CA PRO A 54 9.66 5.06 8.98
C PRO A 54 8.83 6.12 8.25
N SER A 55 8.34 7.11 9.00
CA SER A 55 7.70 8.29 8.40
C SER A 55 8.67 8.98 7.43
N GLY A 56 8.13 9.47 6.31
CA GLY A 56 8.95 10.13 5.26
C GLY A 56 9.72 9.16 4.35
N SER A 57 9.57 7.84 4.47
CA SER A 57 10.27 6.88 3.58
C SER A 57 9.69 6.75 2.17
N GLY A 58 8.64 7.50 1.82
CA GLY A 58 8.04 7.52 0.49
C GLY A 58 6.82 6.61 0.29
N LYS A 59 6.37 5.87 1.32
CA LYS A 59 5.25 4.91 1.23
C LYS A 59 3.93 5.53 0.76
N SER A 60 3.47 6.59 1.41
CA SER A 60 2.23 7.30 1.01
C SER A 60 2.35 7.93 -0.37
N THR A 61 3.54 8.41 -0.72
CA THR A 61 3.84 8.89 -2.08
C THR A 61 3.66 7.77 -3.09
N LEU A 62 4.21 6.58 -2.81
CA LEU A 62 4.07 5.42 -3.69
C LEU A 62 2.59 5.05 -3.90
N LEU A 63 1.78 5.03 -2.83
CA LEU A 63 0.33 4.79 -2.93
C LEU A 63 -0.39 5.84 -3.79
N THR A 64 -0.08 7.14 -3.62
CA THR A 64 -0.73 8.20 -4.40
C THR A 64 -0.38 8.14 -5.89
N LEU A 65 0.83 7.68 -6.21
CA LEU A 65 1.27 7.44 -7.59
C LEU A 65 0.57 6.22 -8.19
N PHE A 66 0.48 5.10 -7.47
CA PHE A 66 -0.25 3.90 -7.91
C PHE A 66 -1.75 4.16 -8.07
N GLY A 67 -2.32 5.01 -7.20
CA GLY A 67 -3.71 5.47 -7.33
C GLY A 67 -3.96 6.44 -8.48
N GLY A 68 -2.92 6.88 -9.21
CA GLY A 68 -3.03 7.89 -10.26
C GLY A 68 -3.53 9.24 -9.72
N ILE A 69 -3.34 9.52 -8.43
CA ILE A 69 -3.66 10.82 -7.80
C ILE A 69 -2.58 11.85 -8.12
N GLN A 70 -1.33 11.37 -8.16
CA GLN A 70 -0.17 12.17 -8.56
C GLN A 70 0.53 11.52 -9.76
N ARG A 71 1.34 12.30 -10.47
CA ARG A 71 2.19 11.80 -11.56
C ARG A 71 3.61 11.66 -11.07
N PRO A 72 4.32 10.59 -11.46
CA PRO A 72 5.74 10.48 -11.16
C PRO A 72 6.54 11.58 -11.86
N SER A 73 7.64 12.00 -11.25
CA SER A 73 8.61 12.92 -11.89
C SER A 73 9.40 12.21 -12.99
N ALA A 74 9.68 10.92 -12.82
CA ALA A 74 10.27 10.03 -13.82
C ALA A 74 9.89 8.57 -13.54
N GLY A 75 10.13 7.68 -14.51
CA GLY A 75 9.77 6.28 -14.45
C GLY A 75 8.38 6.00 -15.00
N ARG A 76 7.95 4.73 -14.88
CA ARG A 76 6.67 4.24 -15.44
C ARG A 76 5.90 3.45 -14.42
N ILE A 77 4.57 3.53 -14.49
CA ILE A 77 3.62 2.78 -13.64
C ILE A 77 2.62 2.08 -14.54
N PHE A 78 2.42 0.80 -14.28
CA PHE A 78 1.47 -0.05 -14.98
C PHE A 78 0.45 -0.61 -13.99
N LEU A 79 -0.82 -0.59 -14.37
CA LEU A 79 -1.92 -1.29 -13.69
C LEU A 79 -2.49 -2.32 -14.66
N GLY A 80 -2.22 -3.60 -14.39
CA GLY A 80 -2.35 -4.63 -15.41
C GLY A 80 -1.40 -4.33 -16.57
N ASP A 81 -1.92 -4.35 -17.79
CA ASP A 81 -1.16 -4.06 -19.02
C ASP A 81 -1.14 -2.56 -19.38
N GLU A 82 -1.86 -1.71 -18.64
CA GLU A 82 -2.02 -0.30 -18.98
C GLU A 82 -0.98 0.59 -18.28
N GLU A 83 -0.22 1.38 -19.03
CA GLU A 83 0.69 2.39 -18.50
C GLU A 83 -0.08 3.64 -18.05
N ILE A 84 -0.25 3.83 -16.72
CA ILE A 84 -1.00 4.96 -16.18
C ILE A 84 -0.18 6.25 -16.05
N SER A 85 1.14 6.18 -16.02
CA SER A 85 2.04 7.34 -15.85
C SER A 85 1.88 8.39 -16.95
N ARG A 86 1.40 8.01 -18.14
CA ARG A 86 1.18 8.88 -19.31
C ARG A 86 -0.27 9.19 -19.61
N MET A 87 -1.21 8.63 -18.84
CA MET A 87 -2.64 8.86 -19.05
C MET A 87 -3.03 10.32 -18.80
N SER A 88 -4.02 10.81 -19.54
CA SER A 88 -4.68 12.10 -19.26
C SER A 88 -5.48 12.02 -17.94
N GLU A 89 -5.77 13.18 -17.33
CA GLU A 89 -6.61 13.24 -16.11
C GLU A 89 -7.99 12.59 -16.31
N ARG A 90 -8.57 12.72 -17.48
CA ARG A 90 -9.84 12.08 -17.82
C ARG A 90 -9.74 10.55 -17.81
N GLN A 91 -8.64 9.98 -18.29
CA GLN A 91 -8.39 8.54 -18.27
C GLN A 91 -8.11 8.06 -16.82
N LEU A 92 -7.26 8.77 -16.07
CA LEU A 92 -7.00 8.46 -14.66
C LEU A 92 -8.27 8.52 -13.81
N THR A 93 -9.16 9.49 -14.06
CA THR A 93 -10.44 9.57 -13.36
C THR A 93 -11.32 8.33 -13.63
N ARG A 94 -11.31 7.79 -14.85
CA ARG A 94 -12.02 6.55 -15.17
C ARG A 94 -11.41 5.34 -14.44
N VAL A 95 -10.08 5.23 -14.41
CA VAL A 95 -9.38 4.16 -13.69
C VAL A 95 -9.73 4.19 -12.20
N ARG A 96 -9.68 5.38 -11.58
CA ARG A 96 -10.06 5.57 -10.16
C ARG A 96 -11.53 5.24 -9.90
N ALA A 97 -12.42 5.57 -10.82
CA ALA A 97 -13.86 5.34 -10.64
C ALA A 97 -14.28 3.86 -10.81
N SER A 98 -13.48 3.04 -11.50
CA SER A 98 -13.88 1.68 -11.87
C SER A 98 -12.99 0.57 -11.34
N ARG A 99 -11.70 0.82 -11.08
CA ARG A 99 -10.72 -0.25 -10.80
C ARG A 99 -9.91 -0.06 -9.53
N VAL A 100 -9.66 1.19 -9.13
CA VAL A 100 -8.76 1.52 -8.02
C VAL A 100 -9.51 2.29 -6.94
N SER A 101 -9.38 1.86 -5.72
CA SER A 101 -9.85 2.62 -4.56
C SER A 101 -8.68 2.99 -3.65
N THR A 102 -8.74 4.19 -3.10
CA THR A 102 -7.71 4.69 -2.18
C THR A 102 -8.34 5.12 -0.87
N MET A 103 -7.94 4.47 0.21
CA MET A 103 -8.25 4.87 1.58
C MET A 103 -7.10 5.73 2.11
N LEU A 104 -7.33 7.03 2.27
CA LEU A 104 -6.34 7.99 2.75
C LEU A 104 -6.17 7.88 4.27
N GLN A 105 -4.99 8.24 4.75
CA GLN A 105 -4.69 8.30 6.18
C GLN A 105 -5.68 9.20 6.93
N GLY A 106 -6.29 8.65 7.98
CA GLY A 106 -7.31 9.29 8.81
C GLY A 106 -8.72 9.20 8.21
N ALA A 107 -9.66 8.64 8.99
CA ALA A 107 -11.04 8.41 8.57
C ALA A 107 -11.74 9.69 8.08
N THR A 108 -11.39 10.84 8.66
CA THR A 108 -11.98 12.15 8.33
C THR A 108 -11.78 12.57 6.87
N ARG A 109 -10.72 12.12 6.21
CA ARG A 109 -10.45 12.45 4.80
C ARG A 109 -11.28 11.61 3.81
N ASN A 110 -11.86 10.52 4.31
CA ASN A 110 -12.58 9.55 3.48
C ASN A 110 -14.10 9.66 3.63
N LEU A 111 -14.61 10.51 4.52
CA LEU A 111 -16.02 10.55 4.91
C LEU A 111 -16.61 11.96 4.90
N LEU A 112 -17.89 12.04 4.56
CA LEU A 112 -18.72 13.22 4.71
C LEU A 112 -19.27 13.26 6.16
N HIS A 113 -18.68 14.10 7.02
CA HIS A 113 -18.97 14.12 8.46
C HIS A 113 -20.41 14.49 8.83
N TYR A 114 -21.08 15.29 8.00
CA TYR A 114 -22.46 15.73 8.17
C TYR A 114 -23.49 14.73 7.65
N ALA A 115 -23.04 13.68 6.96
CA ALA A 115 -23.89 12.65 6.40
C ALA A 115 -23.94 11.41 7.31
N THR A 116 -24.96 10.57 7.13
CA THR A 116 -25.03 9.28 7.82
C THR A 116 -24.07 8.26 7.22
N ALA A 117 -23.82 7.13 7.91
CA ALA A 117 -23.02 6.04 7.39
C ALA A 117 -23.58 5.54 6.05
N ARG A 118 -24.88 5.30 5.96
CA ARG A 118 -25.56 4.86 4.73
C ARG A 118 -25.45 5.88 3.60
N GLN A 119 -25.54 7.18 3.91
CA GLN A 119 -25.35 8.23 2.90
C GLN A 119 -23.92 8.28 2.37
N ASN A 120 -22.90 8.04 3.22
CA ASN A 120 -21.52 7.94 2.80
C ASN A 120 -21.31 6.77 1.81
N LEU A 121 -21.87 5.59 2.09
CA LEU A 121 -21.82 4.45 1.18
C LEU A 121 -22.48 4.76 -0.16
N ARG A 122 -23.66 5.38 -0.15
CA ARG A 122 -24.37 5.79 -1.38
C ARG A 122 -23.60 6.81 -2.19
N PHE A 123 -22.96 7.77 -1.53
CA PHE A 123 -22.10 8.75 -2.18
C PHE A 123 -20.87 8.09 -2.84
N SER A 124 -20.21 7.18 -2.11
CA SER A 124 -19.06 6.43 -2.66
C SER A 124 -19.48 5.57 -3.87
N ARG A 125 -20.64 4.94 -3.80
CA ARG A 125 -21.20 4.15 -4.91
C ARG A 125 -21.53 5.00 -6.12
N ALA A 126 -22.06 6.20 -5.93
CA ALA A 126 -22.41 7.11 -7.03
C ALA A 126 -21.17 7.54 -7.87
N ALA A 127 -19.97 7.42 -7.31
CA ALA A 127 -18.72 7.64 -8.03
C ALA A 127 -18.32 6.45 -8.92
N SER A 128 -18.92 5.26 -8.73
CA SER A 128 -18.68 4.09 -9.57
C SER A 128 -19.35 4.21 -10.93
N ASN A 129 -18.63 3.84 -11.98
CA ASN A 129 -19.17 3.79 -13.34
C ASN A 129 -19.82 2.43 -13.68
N ASP A 130 -19.82 1.48 -12.75
CA ASP A 130 -20.36 0.13 -12.95
C ASP A 130 -21.31 -0.25 -11.80
N PRO A 131 -22.62 -0.04 -11.98
CA PRO A 131 -23.62 -0.38 -10.97
C PRO A 131 -23.66 -1.87 -10.61
N ASP A 132 -23.33 -2.76 -11.55
CA ASP A 132 -23.40 -4.21 -11.37
C ASP A 132 -22.25 -4.74 -10.50
N ARG A 133 -21.23 -3.93 -10.25
CA ARG A 133 -20.10 -4.26 -9.39
C ARG A 133 -20.22 -3.68 -7.99
N THR A 134 -21.34 -3.05 -7.65
CA THR A 134 -21.50 -2.40 -6.35
C THR A 134 -22.09 -3.33 -5.29
N LEU A 135 -21.54 -3.26 -4.08
CA LEU A 135 -22.08 -3.98 -2.93
C LEU A 135 -23.23 -3.20 -2.27
N GLY A 136 -24.23 -3.92 -1.76
CA GLY A 136 -25.38 -3.31 -1.08
C GLY A 136 -25.00 -2.64 0.25
N ASP A 137 -25.67 -1.51 0.60
CA ASP A 137 -25.42 -0.78 1.86
C ASP A 137 -25.53 -1.67 3.08
N GLY A 138 -26.59 -2.49 3.15
CA GLY A 138 -26.84 -3.36 4.31
C GLY A 138 -25.77 -4.43 4.47
N GLU A 139 -25.29 -5.00 3.36
CA GLU A 139 -24.22 -6.01 3.38
C GLU A 139 -22.89 -5.39 3.86
N LEU A 140 -22.53 -4.23 3.33
CA LEU A 140 -21.32 -3.54 3.74
C LEU A 140 -21.36 -3.12 5.21
N LEU A 141 -22.48 -2.53 5.67
CA LEU A 141 -22.63 -2.14 7.08
C LEU A 141 -22.55 -3.34 8.01
N ARG A 142 -23.15 -4.48 7.63
CA ARG A 142 -23.07 -5.73 8.41
C ARG A 142 -21.63 -6.24 8.49
N ARG A 143 -20.91 -6.29 7.37
CA ARG A 143 -19.51 -6.75 7.31
C ARG A 143 -18.58 -5.94 8.22
N VAL A 144 -18.78 -4.62 8.28
CA VAL A 144 -17.95 -3.74 9.12
C VAL A 144 -18.52 -3.53 10.52
N GLY A 145 -19.58 -4.26 10.91
CA GLY A 145 -20.20 -4.18 12.25
C GLY A 145 -20.88 -2.86 12.54
N LEU A 146 -21.45 -2.19 11.52
CA LEU A 146 -22.10 -0.88 11.64
C LEU A 146 -23.60 -0.91 11.27
N GLU A 147 -24.20 -2.10 11.15
CA GLU A 147 -25.60 -2.24 10.69
C GLU A 147 -26.57 -1.46 11.60
N ALA A 148 -26.41 -1.57 12.93
CA ALA A 148 -27.27 -0.91 13.92
C ALA A 148 -27.19 0.62 13.90
N ILE A 149 -26.07 1.18 13.43
CA ILE A 149 -25.80 2.62 13.40
C ILE A 149 -25.71 3.19 11.99
N GLY A 150 -26.21 2.45 10.98
CA GLY A 150 -26.17 2.86 9.57
C GLY A 150 -26.80 4.22 9.28
N ASP A 151 -27.77 4.63 10.07
CA ASP A 151 -28.48 5.92 9.94
C ASP A 151 -27.98 7.00 10.93
N HIS A 152 -26.92 6.71 11.71
CA HIS A 152 -26.23 7.70 12.53
C HIS A 152 -25.33 8.59 11.70
N VAL A 153 -25.27 9.88 12.08
CA VAL A 153 -24.36 10.86 11.45
C VAL A 153 -22.92 10.58 11.87
N VAL A 154 -22.01 10.62 10.90
CA VAL A 154 -20.59 10.28 11.09
C VAL A 154 -19.90 11.10 12.17
N SER A 155 -20.30 12.37 12.37
CA SER A 155 -19.73 13.22 13.43
C SER A 155 -19.95 12.67 14.86
N GLY A 156 -20.98 11.85 15.07
CA GLY A 156 -21.29 11.20 16.35
C GLY A 156 -20.65 9.82 16.54
N MET A 157 -19.95 9.30 15.55
CA MET A 157 -19.30 7.98 15.59
C MET A 157 -17.95 8.02 16.30
N SER A 158 -17.56 6.91 16.92
CA SER A 158 -16.20 6.69 17.45
C SER A 158 -15.14 6.68 16.36
N GLY A 159 -13.85 6.77 16.71
CA GLY A 159 -12.74 6.69 15.78
C GLY A 159 -12.71 5.36 15.01
N GLY A 160 -12.89 4.24 15.72
CA GLY A 160 -12.94 2.89 15.13
C GLY A 160 -14.12 2.72 14.17
N GLU A 161 -15.32 3.17 14.55
CA GLU A 161 -16.50 3.15 13.67
C GLU A 161 -16.29 3.95 12.39
N ARG A 162 -15.72 5.15 12.50
CA ARG A 162 -15.37 5.96 11.32
C ARG A 162 -14.35 5.27 10.42
N GLN A 163 -13.36 4.60 11.02
CA GLN A 163 -12.33 3.92 10.25
C GLN A 163 -12.92 2.70 9.51
N ARG A 164 -13.77 1.90 10.17
CA ARG A 164 -14.49 0.79 9.54
C ARG A 164 -15.45 1.27 8.44
N LEU A 165 -16.14 2.39 8.65
CA LEU A 165 -16.96 3.01 7.60
C LEU A 165 -16.13 3.49 6.41
N ALA A 166 -14.96 4.09 6.64
CA ALA A 166 -14.06 4.52 5.58
C ALA A 166 -13.59 3.33 4.72
N LEU A 167 -13.28 2.18 5.36
CA LEU A 167 -13.00 0.94 4.63
C LEU A 167 -14.23 0.49 3.82
N ALA A 168 -15.42 0.46 4.42
CA ALA A 168 -16.65 0.09 3.71
C ALA A 168 -16.89 0.99 2.48
N CYS A 169 -16.68 2.30 2.62
CA CYS A 169 -16.78 3.25 1.50
C CYS A 169 -15.76 2.96 0.40
N SER A 170 -14.55 2.57 0.76
CA SER A 170 -13.48 2.28 -0.21
C SER A 170 -13.73 1.02 -1.04
N VAL A 171 -14.58 0.11 -0.57
CA VAL A 171 -14.87 -1.17 -1.24
C VAL A 171 -16.27 -1.25 -1.86
N THR A 172 -17.05 -0.17 -1.80
CA THR A 172 -18.41 -0.12 -2.35
C THR A 172 -18.51 -0.54 -3.81
N SER A 173 -17.51 -0.21 -4.61
CA SER A 173 -17.43 -0.52 -6.05
C SER A 173 -16.70 -1.83 -6.36
N ALA A 174 -16.44 -2.68 -5.35
CA ALA A 174 -15.64 -3.89 -5.47
C ALA A 174 -14.37 -3.65 -6.33
N PRO A 175 -13.43 -2.81 -5.86
CA PRO A 175 -12.28 -2.41 -6.65
C PRO A 175 -11.35 -3.60 -6.91
N GLN A 176 -10.66 -3.59 -8.06
CA GLN A 176 -9.62 -4.57 -8.37
C GLN A 176 -8.32 -4.31 -7.60
N LEU A 177 -8.10 -3.04 -7.19
CA LEU A 177 -6.94 -2.61 -6.40
C LEU A 177 -7.40 -1.70 -5.26
N LEU A 178 -7.11 -2.11 -4.02
CA LEU A 178 -7.29 -1.31 -2.82
C LEU A 178 -5.93 -0.80 -2.33
N LEU A 179 -5.81 0.51 -2.21
CA LEU A 179 -4.65 1.21 -1.67
C LEU A 179 -5.05 1.82 -0.32
N ALA A 180 -4.46 1.38 0.79
CA ALA A 180 -4.83 1.85 2.12
C ALA A 180 -3.61 2.45 2.85
N ASP A 181 -3.69 3.74 3.16
CA ASP A 181 -2.65 4.47 3.87
C ASP A 181 -2.95 4.51 5.37
N GLU A 182 -2.16 3.78 6.16
CA GLU A 182 -2.28 3.67 7.62
C GLU A 182 -3.71 3.32 8.10
N PRO A 183 -4.35 2.25 7.54
CA PRO A 183 -5.76 1.97 7.78
C PRO A 183 -6.08 1.63 9.24
N THR A 184 -5.08 1.25 10.04
CA THR A 184 -5.20 0.87 11.44
C THR A 184 -4.63 1.89 12.41
N SER A 185 -4.19 3.06 11.91
CA SER A 185 -3.65 4.11 12.77
C SER A 185 -4.71 4.64 13.74
N GLN A 186 -4.32 4.90 15.00
CA GLN A 186 -5.18 5.43 16.07
C GLN A 186 -6.32 4.48 16.52
N LEU A 187 -6.27 3.21 16.15
CA LEU A 187 -7.20 2.19 16.64
C LEU A 187 -6.67 1.53 17.93
N SER A 188 -7.60 1.06 18.78
CA SER A 188 -7.27 0.11 19.84
C SER A 188 -6.73 -1.20 19.26
N HIS A 189 -6.10 -2.04 20.07
CA HIS A 189 -5.63 -3.35 19.59
C HIS A 189 -6.76 -4.21 19.02
N GLU A 190 -7.90 -4.24 19.68
CA GLU A 190 -9.09 -4.99 19.25
C GLU A 190 -9.67 -4.44 17.93
N ASP A 191 -9.87 -3.12 17.83
CA ASP A 191 -10.34 -2.49 16.58
C ASP A 191 -9.36 -2.69 15.42
N ARG A 192 -8.04 -2.66 15.71
CA ARG A 192 -7.00 -2.92 14.72
C ARG A 192 -7.09 -4.34 14.16
N ASP A 193 -7.18 -5.33 15.05
CA ASP A 193 -7.22 -6.74 14.66
C ASP A 193 -8.49 -7.02 13.85
N HIS A 194 -9.62 -6.49 14.28
CA HIS A 194 -10.87 -6.55 13.51
C HIS A 194 -10.76 -5.86 12.14
N MET A 195 -10.12 -4.71 12.06
CA MET A 195 -9.89 -4.02 10.78
C MET A 195 -9.02 -4.86 9.82
N LEU A 196 -7.99 -5.52 10.33
CA LEU A 196 -7.13 -6.40 9.54
C LEU A 196 -7.90 -7.62 9.03
N GLU A 197 -8.73 -8.24 9.87
CA GLU A 197 -9.64 -9.32 9.45
C GLU A 197 -10.55 -8.89 8.30
N LEU A 198 -11.15 -7.70 8.39
CA LEU A 198 -11.98 -7.14 7.32
C LEU A 198 -11.19 -6.93 6.03
N ILE A 199 -9.99 -6.35 6.11
CA ILE A 199 -9.12 -6.13 4.94
C ILE A 199 -8.74 -7.46 4.29
N HIS A 200 -8.33 -8.45 5.08
CA HIS A 200 -7.98 -9.78 4.56
C HIS A 200 -9.19 -10.52 3.98
N GLY A 201 -10.35 -10.39 4.62
CA GLY A 201 -11.61 -10.95 4.14
C GLY A 201 -12.00 -10.42 2.75
N LEU A 202 -11.86 -9.11 2.54
CA LEU A 202 -12.12 -8.49 1.23
C LEU A 202 -11.19 -9.05 0.13
N GLY A 203 -9.91 -9.26 0.44
CA GLY A 203 -8.98 -9.89 -0.49
C GLY A 203 -9.37 -11.31 -0.87
N ASN A 204 -9.84 -12.10 0.11
CA ASN A 204 -10.29 -13.47 -0.12
C ASN A 204 -11.60 -13.53 -0.91
N ASP A 205 -12.57 -12.67 -0.57
CA ASP A 205 -13.92 -12.72 -1.13
C ASP A 205 -13.98 -12.19 -2.57
N PHE A 206 -13.16 -11.18 -2.90
CA PHE A 206 -13.22 -10.50 -4.20
C PHE A 206 -11.97 -10.66 -5.06
N GLY A 207 -10.95 -11.36 -4.57
CA GLY A 207 -9.66 -11.46 -5.27
C GLY A 207 -8.96 -10.11 -5.43
N THR A 208 -9.35 -9.07 -4.69
CA THR A 208 -8.80 -7.72 -4.76
C THR A 208 -7.32 -7.72 -4.42
N THR A 209 -6.50 -7.06 -5.24
CA THR A 209 -5.11 -6.74 -4.88
C THR A 209 -5.11 -5.67 -3.80
N ILE A 210 -4.39 -5.89 -2.70
CA ILE A 210 -4.41 -5.00 -1.54
C ILE A 210 -3.00 -4.53 -1.22
N LEU A 211 -2.80 -3.21 -1.23
CA LEU A 211 -1.56 -2.57 -0.82
C LEU A 211 -1.83 -1.71 0.42
N VAL A 212 -1.22 -2.08 1.54
CA VAL A 212 -1.34 -1.36 2.82
C VAL A 212 -0.01 -0.69 3.15
N VAL A 213 -0.05 0.58 3.48
CA VAL A 213 1.09 1.29 4.07
C VAL A 213 0.94 1.32 5.58
N THR A 214 1.99 0.98 6.28
CA THR A 214 2.04 1.06 7.75
C THR A 214 3.46 1.34 8.25
N HIS A 215 3.56 1.87 9.45
CA HIS A 215 4.81 1.97 10.20
C HIS A 215 4.88 0.95 11.36
N GLN A 216 3.82 0.15 11.54
CA GLN A 216 3.68 -0.85 12.61
C GLN A 216 4.12 -2.23 12.10
N PRO A 217 5.23 -2.81 12.63
CA PRO A 217 5.69 -4.14 12.22
C PRO A 217 4.64 -5.25 12.45
N GLU A 218 3.86 -5.14 13.52
CA GLU A 218 2.81 -6.11 13.88
C GLU A 218 1.72 -6.17 12.81
N VAL A 219 1.35 -5.02 12.25
CA VAL A 219 0.39 -4.93 11.14
C VAL A 219 1.00 -5.53 9.87
N ALA A 220 2.23 -5.15 9.54
CA ALA A 220 2.92 -5.67 8.36
C ALA A 220 3.08 -7.20 8.41
N ALA A 221 3.34 -7.77 9.58
CA ALA A 221 3.51 -9.20 9.78
C ALA A 221 2.24 -10.04 9.50
N THR A 222 1.05 -9.42 9.47
CA THR A 222 -0.20 -10.13 9.09
C THR A 222 -0.36 -10.33 7.59
N PHE A 223 0.48 -9.67 6.77
CA PHE A 223 0.43 -9.77 5.32
C PHE A 223 1.37 -10.85 4.79
N PRO A 224 0.97 -11.59 3.74
CA PRO A 224 1.80 -12.64 3.12
C PRO A 224 3.13 -12.11 2.57
N ARG A 225 3.16 -10.84 2.17
CA ARG A 225 4.35 -10.14 1.67
C ARG A 225 4.49 -8.77 2.32
N THR A 226 5.70 -8.48 2.77
CA THR A 226 6.08 -7.18 3.32
C THR A 226 7.20 -6.57 2.48
N VAL A 227 7.05 -5.30 2.11
CA VAL A 227 8.07 -4.52 1.38
C VAL A 227 8.55 -3.40 2.31
N THR A 228 9.83 -3.41 2.67
CA THR A 228 10.40 -2.37 3.55
C THR A 228 10.96 -1.24 2.71
N MET A 229 10.55 0.00 3.04
CA MET A 229 11.02 1.21 2.38
C MET A 229 11.88 2.07 3.32
N ARG A 230 12.99 2.59 2.80
CA ARG A 230 13.86 3.56 3.47
C ARG A 230 14.42 4.57 2.47
N GLY A 231 14.41 5.86 2.83
CA GLY A 231 14.97 6.93 2.00
C GLY A 231 14.46 6.93 0.55
N GLY A 232 13.18 6.63 0.33
CA GLY A 232 12.59 6.59 -1.01
C GLY A 232 12.94 5.37 -1.87
N ARG A 233 13.51 4.31 -1.27
CA ARG A 233 13.92 3.07 -1.97
C ARG A 233 13.29 1.85 -1.32
N VAL A 234 13.09 0.79 -2.11
CA VAL A 234 12.78 -0.54 -1.59
C VAL A 234 14.08 -1.18 -1.11
N GLY A 235 14.11 -1.64 0.14
CA GLY A 235 15.30 -2.22 0.75
C GLY A 235 15.20 -3.72 0.95
N MET A 236 14.06 -4.21 1.43
CA MET A 236 13.86 -5.61 1.81
C MET A 236 12.46 -6.06 1.46
N GLU A 237 12.30 -7.36 1.20
CA GLU A 237 11.02 -8.03 1.08
C GLU A 237 10.94 -9.21 2.07
N GLY A 238 9.84 -9.29 2.82
CA GLY A 238 9.45 -10.48 3.58
C GLY A 238 8.44 -11.29 2.78
N ARG A 239 8.68 -12.60 2.64
CA ARG A 239 7.74 -13.53 2.00
C ARG A 239 7.72 -14.84 2.77
N ALA A 240 6.53 -15.29 3.17
CA ALA A 240 6.33 -16.57 3.84
C ALA A 240 7.27 -16.80 5.04
N GLY A 241 7.57 -15.75 5.84
CA GLY A 241 8.44 -15.83 7.00
C GLY A 241 9.95 -15.76 6.70
N ALA A 242 10.38 -15.66 5.44
CA ALA A 242 11.76 -15.42 5.06
C ALA A 242 11.97 -13.94 4.67
N GLU A 243 13.14 -13.40 5.02
CA GLU A 243 13.55 -12.04 4.66
C GLU A 243 14.49 -12.08 3.45
N TYR A 244 14.22 -11.24 2.47
CA TYR A 244 15.02 -11.09 1.26
C TYR A 244 15.49 -9.64 1.15
N VAL A 245 16.72 -9.46 0.74
CA VAL A 245 17.24 -8.14 0.40
C VAL A 245 17.07 -7.92 -1.09
N VAL A 246 16.56 -6.76 -1.46
CA VAL A 246 16.33 -6.41 -2.86
C VAL A 246 17.60 -5.77 -3.43
N VAL A 247 18.11 -6.33 -4.52
CA VAL A 247 19.18 -5.70 -5.31
C VAL A 247 18.54 -4.56 -6.11
N GLY A 248 18.85 -3.33 -5.73
CA GLY A 248 18.36 -2.12 -6.40
C GLY A 248 19.12 -1.83 -7.70
N ALA A 249 18.76 -0.71 -8.33
CA ALA A 249 19.49 -0.18 -9.48
C ALA A 249 21.00 -0.06 -9.16
N GLU A 250 21.84 -0.28 -10.16
CA GLU A 250 23.30 -0.25 -10.03
C GLU A 250 23.88 -1.31 -9.06
N GLY A 251 23.11 -2.35 -8.71
CA GLY A 251 23.57 -3.42 -7.83
C GLY A 251 23.64 -3.08 -6.36
N VAL A 252 22.99 -1.98 -5.91
CA VAL A 252 22.98 -1.57 -4.49
C VAL A 252 22.11 -2.50 -3.68
N VAL A 253 22.66 -3.00 -2.56
CA VAL A 253 21.96 -3.84 -1.58
C VAL A 253 21.96 -3.12 -0.22
N HIS A 254 20.80 -2.99 0.40
CA HIS A 254 20.67 -2.44 1.75
C HIS A 254 20.65 -3.55 2.78
N LEU A 255 21.67 -3.61 3.64
CA LEU A 255 21.72 -4.59 4.72
C LEU A 255 20.58 -4.38 5.73
N PRO A 256 19.96 -5.47 6.22
CA PRO A 256 18.98 -5.41 7.30
C PRO A 256 19.53 -4.69 8.53
N ALA A 257 18.65 -3.99 9.28
CA ALA A 257 19.08 -3.18 10.41
C ALA A 257 19.80 -3.99 11.52
N HIS A 258 19.44 -5.26 11.71
CA HIS A 258 20.07 -6.16 12.67
C HIS A 258 21.48 -6.56 12.23
N ILE A 259 21.72 -6.73 10.93
CA ILE A 259 23.03 -6.98 10.34
C ILE A 259 23.86 -5.69 10.29
N ALA A 260 23.25 -4.58 9.86
CA ALA A 260 23.92 -3.29 9.72
C ALA A 260 24.45 -2.72 11.05
N ARG A 261 23.95 -3.17 12.21
CA ARG A 261 24.50 -2.79 13.53
C ARG A 261 25.95 -3.22 13.69
N ASP A 262 26.30 -4.37 13.16
CA ASP A 262 27.67 -4.91 13.23
C ASP A 262 28.57 -4.34 12.13
N TRP A 263 27.98 -3.58 11.19
CA TRP A 263 28.64 -2.99 10.02
C TRP A 263 28.38 -1.48 9.96
N PRO A 264 28.99 -0.66 10.83
CA PRO A 264 28.76 0.79 10.86
C PRO A 264 29.18 1.45 9.56
N GLN A 265 28.62 2.66 9.33
CA GLN A 265 28.93 3.46 8.14
C GLN A 265 30.44 3.65 8.00
N GLY A 266 30.97 3.43 6.79
CA GLY A 266 32.40 3.50 6.49
C GLY A 266 33.15 2.17 6.67
N THR A 267 32.49 1.10 7.13
CA THR A 267 33.12 -0.22 7.20
C THR A 267 33.43 -0.70 5.77
N LEU A 268 34.69 -1.05 5.54
CA LEU A 268 35.11 -1.74 4.31
C LEU A 268 34.66 -3.19 4.35
N VAL A 269 34.09 -3.65 3.25
CA VAL A 269 33.55 -5.01 3.11
C VAL A 269 34.20 -5.68 1.93
N ARG A 270 34.81 -6.85 2.15
CA ARG A 270 35.26 -7.72 1.07
C ARG A 270 34.08 -8.56 0.59
N ILE A 271 33.88 -8.62 -0.73
CA ILE A 271 32.84 -9.43 -1.36
C ILE A 271 33.52 -10.55 -2.13
N GLU A 272 33.23 -11.77 -1.76
CA GLU A 272 33.78 -12.97 -2.39
C GLU A 272 32.63 -13.86 -2.90
N PRO A 273 32.62 -14.27 -4.17
CA PRO A 273 31.70 -15.29 -4.65
C PRO A 273 32.08 -16.63 -4.02
N GLU A 274 31.21 -17.22 -3.21
CA GLU A 274 31.44 -18.54 -2.59
C GLU A 274 30.99 -19.67 -3.52
N GLN A 275 29.84 -19.48 -4.20
CA GLN A 275 29.28 -20.39 -5.20
C GLN A 275 28.48 -19.55 -6.23
N HIS A 276 27.96 -20.20 -7.25
CA HIS A 276 27.27 -19.50 -8.37
C HIS A 276 26.11 -18.58 -7.92
N ASP A 277 25.52 -18.85 -6.73
CA ASP A 277 24.35 -18.16 -6.17
C ASP A 277 24.60 -17.60 -4.76
N LYS A 278 25.85 -17.61 -4.27
CA LYS A 278 26.21 -17.15 -2.91
C LYS A 278 27.32 -16.13 -2.94
N LEU A 279 27.13 -15.07 -2.16
CA LEU A 279 28.15 -14.06 -1.90
C LEU A 279 28.49 -14.08 -0.40
N LEU A 280 29.77 -14.16 -0.09
CA LEU A 280 30.29 -13.98 1.25
C LEU A 280 30.69 -12.52 1.44
N LEU A 281 30.19 -11.89 2.52
CA LEU A 281 30.61 -10.58 2.95
C LEU A 281 31.49 -10.74 4.19
N SER A 282 32.73 -10.26 4.16
CA SER A 282 33.66 -10.33 5.27
C SER A 282 34.32 -8.98 5.52
N ARG A 283 34.81 -8.76 6.73
CA ARG A 283 35.72 -7.64 6.99
C ARG A 283 37.10 -8.01 6.47
N PRO A 284 37.86 -7.03 5.89
CA PRO A 284 39.26 -7.22 5.60
C PRO A 284 40.01 -7.65 6.87
N ALA A 285 41.02 -8.53 6.75
CA ALA A 285 41.87 -8.88 7.87
C ALA A 285 42.67 -7.67 8.37
N GLU A 286 43.02 -7.63 9.65
CA GLU A 286 43.88 -6.57 10.22
C GLU A 286 45.19 -6.51 9.43
N GLY A 287 45.46 -5.35 8.81
CA GLY A 287 46.65 -5.11 7.97
C GLY A 287 46.48 -5.29 6.48
N GLU A 288 45.30 -5.69 5.98
CA GLU A 288 45.03 -5.86 4.54
C GLU A 288 44.68 -4.56 3.84
N VAL A 289 44.23 -3.53 4.57
CA VAL A 289 43.90 -2.23 4.03
C VAL A 289 44.56 -1.16 4.91
N ASP A 290 45.70 -0.66 4.48
CA ASP A 290 46.23 0.60 4.96
C ASP A 290 45.33 1.71 4.41
N VAL A 291 44.48 2.26 5.26
CA VAL A 291 43.75 3.51 4.94
C VAL A 291 44.73 4.65 5.19
N PRO A 292 45.07 5.47 4.17
CA PRO A 292 45.91 6.65 4.38
C PRO A 292 45.20 7.72 5.22
#